data_58a220951115e7eaf9cfa09902eea391
#
_entry.id   58a220951115e7eaf9cfa09902eea391
#
_cell.length_a   1.000
_cell.length_b   1.000
_cell.length_c   1.000
_cell.angle_alpha   90.00
_cell.angle_beta   90.00
_cell.angle_gamma   90.00
#
_symmetry.space_group_name_H-M   'P 1'
#
loop_
_entity.id
_entity.type
_entity.pdbx_description
1 polymer ?
#
loop_
_entity_poly.entity_id
_entity_poly.type
_entity_poly.pdbx_seq_one_letter_code
_entity_poly.pdbx_strand_id
1 'polypeptide(L)'
;MDRNSQVAETATQVCSNGGRPVQQATQVRVKLFADGADKAAMLGLYANPAIQGFTTNPTLMRKAGVTDYQAFARDILSAIPDRPISFEVFADEFEEMERQAYRISSWGTNVHVKIPVTNTRGASSCDLIERLSRGRVKLNVTALLTLEQVRRVRDALAGGAPSYISVFAGRIADTGRDPVPLMAAAVELLRPHPHMELIWASPRELLNVFQADAVGCHIITTSTDILKKLQLVGKDLAAYSLDTVKMFFEDARASGFEL
;
A
#
# COMPACT_ATOMS: atom_id res chain seq x y z
N MET A 1 48.76 -21.02 39.56
CA MET A 1 47.82 -20.05 40.17
C MET A 1 46.98 -19.46 39.04
N ASP A 2 45.79 -19.83 39.07
CA ASP A 2 44.75 -19.93 38.07
C ASP A 2 44.36 -18.58 37.43
N ARG A 3 44.34 -18.54 36.10
CA ARG A 3 43.74 -17.48 35.30
C ARG A 3 42.53 -18.00 34.44
N ASN A 4 41.91 -19.08 34.88
CA ASN A 4 40.84 -19.74 34.11
C ASN A 4 39.44 -19.72 34.73
N SER A 5 39.18 -18.87 35.73
CA SER A 5 37.87 -18.84 36.41
C SER A 5 37.02 -17.56 36.21
N GLN A 6 37.35 -16.70 35.21
CA GLN A 6 36.59 -15.45 34.96
C GLN A 6 35.93 -15.32 33.61
N VAL A 7 35.86 -16.38 32.79
CA VAL A 7 35.22 -16.34 31.45
C VAL A 7 33.85 -17.06 31.40
N ALA A 8 33.42 -17.68 32.51
CA ALA A 8 32.19 -18.49 32.54
C ALA A 8 30.94 -17.80 33.11
N GLU A 9 31.02 -16.53 33.55
CA GLU A 9 29.88 -15.87 34.23
C GLU A 9 29.19 -14.73 33.42
N THR A 10 29.58 -14.50 32.16
CA THR A 10 28.98 -13.44 31.33
C THR A 10 28.03 -13.91 30.24
N ALA A 11 27.68 -15.20 30.21
CA ALA A 11 26.83 -15.77 29.17
C ALA A 11 25.36 -16.06 29.58
N THR A 12 24.92 -15.68 30.79
CA THR A 12 23.58 -16.09 31.29
C THR A 12 22.65 -14.92 31.62
N GLN A 13 22.89 -13.72 31.08
CA GLN A 13 22.04 -12.56 31.39
C GLN A 13 21.54 -11.80 30.15
N VAL A 14 21.16 -12.51 29.10
CA VAL A 14 20.42 -11.94 27.96
C VAL A 14 19.29 -12.90 27.57
N CYS A 15 18.28 -13.04 28.38
CA CYS A 15 16.98 -13.59 27.99
C CYS A 15 15.92 -13.27 29.07
N SER A 16 15.61 -12.00 29.27
CA SER A 16 14.33 -11.59 29.86
C SER A 16 13.85 -10.28 29.23
N ASN A 17 13.65 -10.31 27.92
CA ASN A 17 12.77 -9.32 27.30
C ASN A 17 11.34 -9.82 27.49
N GLY A 18 10.66 -9.24 28.48
CA GLY A 18 9.25 -9.43 28.73
C GLY A 18 8.48 -9.23 27.43
N GLY A 19 7.80 -10.29 27.00
CA GLY A 19 6.94 -10.28 25.82
C GLY A 19 5.91 -9.16 25.97
N ARG A 20 5.96 -8.16 25.12
CA ARG A 20 4.86 -7.20 24.98
C ARG A 20 3.62 -8.00 24.58
N PRO A 21 2.47 -7.76 25.21
CA PRO A 21 1.25 -8.46 24.84
C PRO A 21 0.94 -8.23 23.36
N VAL A 22 0.58 -9.28 22.65
CA VAL A 22 0.31 -9.34 21.19
C VAL A 22 -0.65 -8.22 20.70
N GLN A 23 -1.51 -7.71 21.58
CA GLN A 23 -2.43 -6.60 21.28
C GLN A 23 -1.74 -5.24 21.05
N GLN A 24 -0.51 -5.01 21.52
CA GLN A 24 0.22 -3.76 21.28
C GLN A 24 1.01 -3.76 19.96
N ALA A 25 1.22 -4.90 19.34
CA ALA A 25 2.01 -5.04 18.12
C ALA A 25 1.24 -4.64 16.83
N THR A 26 -0.07 -4.40 16.90
CA THR A 26 -0.92 -4.09 15.73
C THR A 26 -1.31 -2.62 15.60
N GLN A 27 -0.91 -1.75 16.51
CA GLN A 27 -1.16 -0.30 16.38
C GLN A 27 -0.09 0.37 15.53
N VAL A 28 -0.30 0.36 14.22
CA VAL A 28 0.43 1.23 13.29
C VAL A 28 -0.35 2.55 13.12
N ARG A 29 0.38 3.65 12.90
CA ARG A 29 -0.19 4.98 12.63
C ARG A 29 -0.50 5.16 11.14
N VAL A 30 0.24 4.45 10.29
CA VAL A 30 0.01 4.45 8.84
C VAL A 30 -1.39 3.93 8.54
N LYS A 31 -2.15 4.63 7.71
CA LYS A 31 -3.48 4.21 7.27
C LYS A 31 -3.38 2.98 6.39
N LEU A 32 -4.13 1.94 6.70
CA LEU A 32 -4.18 0.72 5.91
C LEU A 32 -5.27 0.84 4.83
N PHE A 33 -4.86 0.79 3.57
CA PHE A 33 -5.76 0.67 2.44
C PHE A 33 -5.64 -0.73 1.85
N ALA A 34 -6.74 -1.26 1.34
CA ALA A 34 -6.78 -2.54 0.65
C ALA A 34 -6.74 -2.35 -0.87
N ASP A 35 -5.85 -3.08 -1.55
CA ASP A 35 -5.72 -3.07 -3.00
C ASP A 35 -6.41 -4.30 -3.60
N GLY A 36 -7.46 -4.10 -4.38
CA GLY A 36 -8.26 -5.18 -4.94
C GLY A 36 -9.43 -4.70 -5.76
N ALA A 37 -10.05 -5.63 -6.51
CA ALA A 37 -11.26 -5.39 -7.29
C ALA A 37 -12.25 -6.57 -7.21
N ASP A 38 -12.05 -7.50 -6.29
CA ASP A 38 -13.05 -8.51 -5.96
C ASP A 38 -14.03 -7.94 -4.94
N LYS A 39 -15.32 -7.85 -5.32
CA LYS A 39 -16.35 -7.23 -4.49
C LYS A 39 -16.51 -7.92 -3.14
N ALA A 40 -16.53 -9.26 -3.11
CA ALA A 40 -16.75 -10.00 -1.87
C ALA A 40 -15.57 -9.78 -0.90
N ALA A 41 -14.33 -9.81 -1.41
CA ALA A 41 -13.14 -9.51 -0.62
C ALA A 41 -13.15 -8.06 -0.11
N MET A 42 -13.52 -7.09 -0.95
CA MET A 42 -13.61 -5.67 -0.54
C MET A 42 -14.64 -5.48 0.57
N LEU A 43 -15.82 -6.10 0.48
CA LEU A 43 -16.85 -6.02 1.52
C LEU A 43 -16.42 -6.71 2.81
N GLY A 44 -15.73 -7.86 2.72
CA GLY A 44 -15.16 -8.52 3.87
C GLY A 44 -14.13 -7.65 4.60
N LEU A 45 -13.28 -6.92 3.84
CA LEU A 45 -12.31 -6.00 4.39
C LEU A 45 -12.96 -4.70 4.90
N TYR A 46 -14.05 -4.26 4.29
CA TYR A 46 -14.81 -3.10 4.75
C TYR A 46 -15.40 -3.28 6.16
N ALA A 47 -15.75 -4.52 6.55
CA ALA A 47 -16.19 -4.82 7.90
C ALA A 47 -15.08 -4.60 8.97
N ASN A 48 -13.81 -4.55 8.56
CA ASN A 48 -12.68 -4.29 9.45
C ASN A 48 -12.43 -2.76 9.58
N PRO A 49 -12.60 -2.16 10.77
CA PRO A 49 -12.39 -0.72 10.96
C PRO A 49 -10.93 -0.27 10.77
N ALA A 50 -9.96 -1.18 10.82
CA ALA A 50 -8.56 -0.88 10.54
C ALA A 50 -8.30 -0.54 9.05
N ILE A 51 -9.17 -1.00 8.14
CA ILE A 51 -9.06 -0.69 6.71
C ILE A 51 -9.75 0.64 6.45
N GLN A 52 -8.98 1.65 6.08
CA GLN A 52 -9.44 3.04 5.98
C GLN A 52 -9.67 3.52 4.54
N GLY A 53 -9.46 2.66 3.55
CA GLY A 53 -9.71 3.00 2.14
C GLY A 53 -9.36 1.84 1.21
N PHE A 54 -9.61 2.07 -0.07
CA PHE A 54 -9.41 1.06 -1.11
C PHE A 54 -8.72 1.66 -2.33
N THR A 55 -7.88 0.87 -2.97
CA THR A 55 -7.32 1.18 -4.27
C THR A 55 -7.64 0.08 -5.26
N THR A 56 -7.91 0.46 -6.49
CA THR A 56 -8.09 -0.46 -7.61
C THR A 56 -7.11 -0.12 -8.72
N ASN A 57 -7.00 -0.98 -9.70
CA ASN A 57 -6.28 -0.71 -10.94
C ASN A 57 -6.79 -1.63 -12.06
N PRO A 58 -6.52 -1.30 -13.35
CA PRO A 58 -7.02 -2.10 -14.48
C PRO A 58 -6.60 -3.57 -14.44
N THR A 59 -5.40 -3.88 -13.94
CA THR A 59 -4.91 -5.26 -13.83
C THR A 59 -5.72 -6.06 -12.81
N LEU A 60 -6.03 -5.47 -11.65
CA LEU A 60 -6.86 -6.13 -10.62
C LEU A 60 -8.29 -6.31 -11.11
N MET A 61 -8.85 -5.32 -11.78
CA MET A 61 -10.19 -5.42 -12.37
C MET A 61 -10.29 -6.53 -13.41
N ARG A 62 -9.30 -6.62 -14.32
CA ARG A 62 -9.22 -7.71 -15.29
C ARG A 62 -9.13 -9.08 -14.61
N LYS A 63 -8.30 -9.21 -13.56
CA LYS A 63 -8.17 -10.47 -12.80
C LYS A 63 -9.44 -10.86 -12.07
N ALA A 64 -10.22 -9.89 -11.59
CA ALA A 64 -11.51 -10.10 -10.95
C ALA A 64 -12.66 -10.34 -11.95
N GLY A 65 -12.40 -10.34 -13.27
CA GLY A 65 -13.41 -10.57 -14.31
C GLY A 65 -14.38 -9.40 -14.51
N VAL A 66 -13.99 -8.17 -14.09
CA VAL A 66 -14.83 -6.98 -14.29
C VAL A 66 -14.90 -6.65 -15.78
N THR A 67 -16.10 -6.71 -16.35
CA THR A 67 -16.38 -6.40 -17.77
C THR A 67 -17.00 -5.02 -17.96
N ASP A 68 -17.77 -4.53 -16.98
CA ASP A 68 -18.30 -3.17 -16.94
C ASP A 68 -17.69 -2.38 -15.78
N TYR A 69 -16.75 -1.50 -16.12
CA TYR A 69 -16.01 -0.71 -15.16
C TYR A 69 -16.89 0.25 -14.35
N GLN A 70 -17.85 0.90 -15.03
CA GLN A 70 -18.73 1.88 -14.38
C GLN A 70 -19.77 1.20 -13.48
N ALA A 71 -20.35 0.09 -13.94
CA ALA A 71 -21.30 -0.67 -13.12
C ALA A 71 -20.63 -1.20 -11.86
N PHE A 72 -19.43 -1.78 -11.98
CA PHE A 72 -18.63 -2.21 -10.84
C PHE A 72 -18.34 -1.05 -9.86
N ALA A 73 -17.88 0.09 -10.37
CA ALA A 73 -17.54 1.23 -9.52
C ALA A 73 -18.75 1.75 -8.75
N ARG A 74 -19.91 1.90 -9.41
CA ARG A 74 -21.15 2.35 -8.76
C ARG A 74 -21.64 1.37 -7.70
N ASP A 75 -21.55 0.08 -7.97
CA ASP A 75 -21.95 -0.97 -7.05
C ASP A 75 -21.08 -0.97 -5.79
N ILE A 76 -19.76 -0.84 -5.95
CA ILE A 76 -18.82 -0.73 -4.82
C ILE A 76 -19.03 0.57 -4.04
N LEU A 77 -19.21 1.71 -4.71
CA LEU A 77 -19.42 2.99 -4.05
C LEU A 77 -20.74 3.03 -3.25
N SER A 78 -21.78 2.35 -3.75
CA SER A 78 -23.04 2.18 -3.01
C SER A 78 -22.85 1.34 -1.74
N ALA A 79 -22.00 0.31 -1.81
CA ALA A 79 -21.73 -0.59 -0.69
C ALA A 79 -20.72 -0.03 0.33
N ILE A 80 -19.83 0.86 -0.11
CA ILE A 80 -18.76 1.47 0.71
C ILE A 80 -18.84 3.01 0.52
N PRO A 81 -19.81 3.69 1.16
CA PRO A 81 -20.06 5.11 0.91
C PRO A 81 -19.13 6.06 1.68
N ASP A 82 -18.47 5.59 2.74
CA ASP A 82 -17.77 6.41 3.74
C ASP A 82 -16.23 6.30 3.68
N ARG A 83 -15.67 5.40 2.87
CA ARG A 83 -14.22 5.25 2.72
C ARG A 83 -13.76 5.67 1.32
N PRO A 84 -12.59 6.32 1.21
CA PRO A 84 -12.02 6.69 -0.09
C PRO A 84 -11.74 5.45 -0.94
N ILE A 85 -12.12 5.52 -2.22
CA ILE A 85 -11.84 4.48 -3.21
C ILE A 85 -11.18 5.13 -4.42
N SER A 86 -10.06 4.56 -4.87
CA SER A 86 -9.34 5.04 -6.05
C SER A 86 -9.69 4.21 -7.28
N PHE A 87 -10.14 4.90 -8.35
CA PHE A 87 -10.41 4.34 -9.68
C PHE A 87 -9.51 4.99 -10.71
N GLU A 88 -8.93 4.22 -11.61
CA GLU A 88 -7.91 4.68 -12.55
C GLU A 88 -8.49 5.00 -13.94
N VAL A 89 -8.02 6.08 -14.58
CA VAL A 89 -8.21 6.31 -16.01
C VAL A 89 -7.42 5.27 -16.80
N PHE A 90 -7.87 4.94 -18.00
CA PHE A 90 -7.22 3.94 -18.85
C PHE A 90 -6.90 4.44 -20.27
N ALA A 91 -7.16 5.72 -20.55
CA ALA A 91 -6.70 6.37 -21.77
C ALA A 91 -5.20 6.68 -21.72
N ASP A 92 -4.60 6.89 -22.89
CA ASP A 92 -3.18 7.31 -23.04
C ASP A 92 -3.04 8.77 -23.47
N GLU A 93 -4.02 9.31 -24.20
CA GLU A 93 -4.04 10.72 -24.60
C GLU A 93 -4.58 11.59 -23.46
N PHE A 94 -3.92 12.72 -23.18
CA PHE A 94 -4.25 13.57 -22.03
C PHE A 94 -5.66 14.16 -22.07
N GLU A 95 -6.16 14.53 -23.23
CA GLU A 95 -7.53 15.02 -23.39
C GLU A 95 -8.56 13.95 -23.00
N GLU A 96 -8.32 12.73 -23.42
CA GLU A 96 -9.19 11.62 -23.07
C GLU A 96 -9.04 11.21 -21.59
N MET A 97 -7.83 11.23 -21.02
CA MET A 97 -7.62 11.06 -19.59
C MET A 97 -8.41 12.10 -18.78
N GLU A 98 -8.40 13.37 -19.22
CA GLU A 98 -9.13 14.46 -18.58
C GLU A 98 -10.64 14.21 -18.59
N ARG A 99 -11.18 13.83 -19.75
CA ARG A 99 -12.59 13.48 -19.90
C ARG A 99 -12.98 12.30 -18.99
N GLN A 100 -12.17 11.25 -18.96
CA GLN A 100 -12.36 10.09 -18.09
C GLN A 100 -12.26 10.49 -16.60
N ALA A 101 -11.32 11.36 -16.24
CA ALA A 101 -11.13 11.81 -14.86
C ALA A 101 -12.37 12.54 -14.32
N TYR A 102 -12.95 13.47 -15.07
CA TYR A 102 -14.19 14.12 -14.68
C TYR A 102 -15.35 13.15 -14.56
N ARG A 103 -15.46 12.20 -15.50
CA ARG A 103 -16.50 11.16 -15.45
C ARG A 103 -16.35 10.28 -14.19
N ILE A 104 -15.14 9.80 -13.88
CA ILE A 104 -14.88 8.96 -12.71
C ILE A 104 -15.12 9.77 -11.42
N SER A 105 -14.66 11.02 -11.36
CA SER A 105 -14.88 11.90 -10.21
C SER A 105 -16.37 12.11 -9.90
N SER A 106 -17.21 12.12 -10.92
CA SER A 106 -18.67 12.29 -10.76
C SER A 106 -19.40 11.08 -10.14
N TRP A 107 -18.76 9.94 -9.98
CA TRP A 107 -19.39 8.73 -9.45
C TRP A 107 -19.66 8.77 -7.95
N GLY A 108 -18.88 9.56 -7.20
CA GLY A 108 -19.07 9.70 -5.75
C GLY A 108 -18.12 10.70 -5.08
N THR A 109 -18.51 11.22 -3.94
CA THR A 109 -17.72 12.20 -3.17
C THR A 109 -16.47 11.58 -2.51
N ASN A 110 -16.44 10.27 -2.36
CA ASN A 110 -15.33 9.49 -1.81
C ASN A 110 -14.40 8.91 -2.89
N VAL A 111 -14.58 9.29 -4.15
CA VAL A 111 -13.73 8.87 -5.27
C VAL A 111 -12.44 9.69 -5.31
N HIS A 112 -11.31 8.99 -5.49
CA HIS A 112 -10.03 9.55 -5.91
C HIS A 112 -9.69 9.00 -7.30
N VAL A 113 -9.49 9.90 -8.26
CA VAL A 113 -9.18 9.50 -9.64
C VAL A 113 -7.69 9.19 -9.76
N LYS A 114 -7.34 7.97 -10.14
CA LYS A 114 -5.94 7.60 -10.39
C LYS A 114 -5.51 8.07 -11.77
N ILE A 115 -4.42 8.85 -11.80
CA ILE A 115 -3.77 9.37 -13.01
C ILE A 115 -2.31 8.90 -13.01
N PRO A 116 -1.83 8.21 -14.05
CA PRO A 116 -0.42 7.85 -14.15
C PRO A 116 0.45 9.10 -14.30
N VAL A 117 1.65 9.08 -13.72
CA VAL A 117 2.59 10.23 -13.74
C VAL A 117 3.08 10.61 -15.14
N THR A 118 3.00 9.69 -16.09
CA THR A 118 3.27 9.91 -17.53
C THR A 118 2.28 9.10 -18.36
N ASN A 119 2.16 9.43 -19.64
CA ASN A 119 1.56 8.51 -20.61
C ASN A 119 2.57 7.43 -21.07
N THR A 120 2.17 6.54 -21.97
CA THR A 120 3.02 5.44 -22.47
C THR A 120 4.22 5.94 -23.30
N ARG A 121 4.20 7.16 -23.80
CA ARG A 121 5.29 7.82 -24.52
C ARG A 121 6.27 8.56 -23.60
N GLY A 122 6.05 8.50 -22.28
CA GLY A 122 6.88 9.17 -21.28
C GLY A 122 6.60 10.66 -21.13
N ALA A 123 5.57 11.19 -21.79
CA ALA A 123 5.16 12.58 -21.59
C ALA A 123 4.53 12.77 -20.20
N SER A 124 4.90 13.85 -19.53
CA SER A 124 4.46 14.15 -18.16
C SER A 124 2.97 14.48 -18.09
N SER A 125 2.29 13.92 -17.11
CA SER A 125 0.89 14.25 -16.81
C SER A 125 0.73 15.48 -15.90
N CYS A 126 1.81 16.20 -15.54
CA CYS A 126 1.74 17.27 -14.53
C CYS A 126 0.77 18.40 -14.90
N ASP A 127 0.72 18.83 -16.18
CA ASP A 127 -0.20 19.88 -16.62
C ASP A 127 -1.67 19.44 -16.50
N LEU A 128 -1.95 18.17 -16.81
CA LEU A 128 -3.26 17.57 -16.63
C LEU A 128 -3.63 17.48 -15.12
N ILE A 129 -2.68 17.02 -14.30
CA ILE A 129 -2.85 16.90 -12.84
C ILE A 129 -3.18 18.27 -12.23
N GLU A 130 -2.46 19.34 -12.63
CA GLU A 130 -2.70 20.70 -12.17
C GLU A 130 -4.13 21.16 -12.53
N ARG A 131 -4.55 21.01 -13.80
CA ARG A 131 -5.90 21.41 -14.22
C ARG A 131 -6.98 20.67 -13.46
N LEU A 132 -6.86 19.34 -13.34
CA LEU A 132 -7.84 18.51 -12.62
C LEU A 132 -7.91 18.86 -11.12
N SER A 133 -6.76 19.06 -10.49
CA SER A 133 -6.68 19.40 -9.06
C SER A 133 -7.28 20.78 -8.77
N ARG A 134 -6.99 21.78 -9.61
CA ARG A 134 -7.64 23.10 -9.56
C ARG A 134 -9.14 23.02 -9.85
N GLY A 135 -9.56 22.10 -10.73
CA GLY A 135 -10.96 21.74 -10.99
C GLY A 135 -11.64 20.98 -9.88
N ARG A 136 -11.00 20.86 -8.70
CA ARG A 136 -11.54 20.17 -7.49
C ARG A 136 -11.70 18.67 -7.63
N VAL A 137 -11.06 18.04 -8.59
CA VAL A 137 -10.97 16.59 -8.69
C VAL A 137 -9.97 16.07 -7.66
N LYS A 138 -10.38 15.18 -6.78
CA LYS A 138 -9.49 14.47 -5.85
C LYS A 138 -8.69 13.44 -6.65
N LEU A 139 -7.38 13.54 -6.60
CA LEU A 139 -6.48 12.69 -7.39
C LEU A 139 -5.74 11.66 -6.53
N ASN A 140 -5.36 10.57 -7.17
CA ASN A 140 -4.35 9.64 -6.71
C ASN A 140 -3.33 9.50 -7.85
N VAL A 141 -2.28 10.33 -7.84
CA VAL A 141 -1.25 10.25 -8.87
C VAL A 141 -0.41 9.01 -8.65
N THR A 142 -0.28 8.18 -9.67
CA THR A 142 0.25 6.82 -9.54
C THR A 142 1.45 6.55 -10.45
N ALA A 143 2.08 5.39 -10.24
CA ALA A 143 3.26 4.90 -10.96
C ALA A 143 4.54 5.74 -10.73
N LEU A 144 4.66 6.44 -9.59
CA LEU A 144 5.89 7.15 -9.24
C LEU A 144 6.95 6.18 -8.69
N LEU A 145 8.19 6.34 -9.15
CA LEU A 145 9.36 5.57 -8.68
C LEU A 145 10.56 6.45 -8.28
N THR A 146 10.51 7.76 -8.52
CA THR A 146 11.63 8.67 -8.21
C THR A 146 11.19 9.86 -7.37
N LEU A 147 12.10 10.40 -6.57
CA LEU A 147 11.83 11.60 -5.77
C LEU A 147 11.56 12.83 -6.65
N GLU A 148 12.17 12.88 -7.83
CA GLU A 148 11.91 13.96 -8.79
C GLU A 148 10.47 13.94 -9.31
N GLN A 149 9.92 12.75 -9.58
CA GLN A 149 8.50 12.62 -9.93
C GLN A 149 7.60 13.11 -8.78
N VAL A 150 7.96 12.78 -7.53
CA VAL A 150 7.21 13.26 -6.35
C VAL A 150 7.23 14.79 -6.27
N ARG A 151 8.39 15.45 -6.49
CA ARG A 151 8.49 16.93 -6.50
C ARG A 151 7.58 17.54 -7.53
N ARG A 152 7.66 17.09 -8.78
CA ARG A 152 6.87 17.63 -9.89
C ARG A 152 5.37 17.44 -9.67
N VAL A 153 4.95 16.29 -9.15
CA VAL A 153 3.55 16.01 -8.83
C VAL A 153 3.07 16.87 -7.66
N ARG A 154 3.87 17.03 -6.60
CA ARG A 154 3.57 17.95 -5.49
C ARG A 154 3.31 19.38 -6.02
N ASP A 155 4.17 19.86 -6.91
CA ASP A 155 4.05 21.22 -7.47
C ASP A 155 2.78 21.36 -8.31
N ALA A 156 2.44 20.34 -9.10
CA ALA A 156 1.20 20.30 -9.89
C ALA A 156 -0.08 20.21 -9.02
N LEU A 157 0.00 19.61 -7.84
CA LEU A 157 -1.12 19.51 -6.90
C LEU A 157 -1.27 20.74 -5.97
N ALA A 158 -0.30 21.67 -5.99
CA ALA A 158 -0.27 22.79 -5.06
C ALA A 158 -1.52 23.67 -5.18
N GLY A 159 -2.18 23.93 -4.05
CA GLY A 159 -3.41 24.76 -3.98
C GLY A 159 -4.67 24.11 -4.54
N GLY A 160 -4.62 22.84 -4.93
CA GLY A 160 -5.75 22.07 -5.46
C GLY A 160 -6.56 21.31 -4.41
N ALA A 161 -7.28 20.28 -4.87
CA ALA A 161 -8.06 19.38 -4.01
C ALA A 161 -7.17 18.45 -3.19
N PRO A 162 -7.63 17.94 -2.02
CA PRO A 162 -6.95 16.88 -1.31
C PRO A 162 -6.65 15.69 -2.23
N SER A 163 -5.41 15.23 -2.22
CA SER A 163 -4.94 14.25 -3.20
C SER A 163 -3.90 13.28 -2.62
N TYR A 164 -3.75 12.13 -3.26
CA TYR A 164 -2.77 11.12 -2.95
C TYR A 164 -1.63 11.09 -3.97
N ILE A 165 -0.44 10.77 -3.49
CA ILE A 165 0.77 10.54 -4.31
C ILE A 165 1.23 9.11 -4.03
N SER A 166 1.08 8.22 -5.02
CA SER A 166 1.40 6.79 -4.89
C SER A 166 2.79 6.49 -5.43
N VAL A 167 3.75 6.28 -4.51
CA VAL A 167 5.09 5.79 -4.86
C VAL A 167 5.08 4.26 -4.83
N PHE A 168 5.55 3.65 -5.92
CA PHE A 168 5.60 2.20 -6.07
C PHE A 168 6.86 1.62 -5.40
N ALA A 169 6.91 1.75 -4.07
CA ALA A 169 8.04 1.33 -3.24
C ALA A 169 8.42 -0.14 -3.45
N GLY A 170 7.43 -1.04 -3.60
CA GLY A 170 7.72 -2.44 -3.90
C GLY A 170 8.38 -2.66 -5.26
N ARG A 171 8.02 -1.85 -6.29
CA ARG A 171 8.71 -1.92 -7.59
C ARG A 171 10.13 -1.36 -7.55
N ILE A 172 10.38 -0.38 -6.68
CA ILE A 172 11.75 0.07 -6.39
C ILE A 172 12.54 -1.08 -5.77
N ALA A 173 11.96 -1.77 -4.78
CA ALA A 173 12.58 -2.94 -4.14
C ALA A 173 12.86 -4.09 -5.13
N ASP A 174 11.97 -4.32 -6.12
CA ASP A 174 12.18 -5.31 -7.18
C ASP A 174 13.45 -5.05 -8.02
N THR A 175 13.99 -3.82 -8.01
CA THR A 175 15.27 -3.47 -8.67
C THR A 175 16.48 -3.64 -7.76
N GLY A 176 16.32 -4.22 -6.57
CA GLY A 176 17.39 -4.38 -5.59
C GLY A 176 17.74 -3.10 -4.81
N ARG A 177 16.90 -2.07 -4.87
CA ARG A 177 17.09 -0.82 -4.14
C ARG A 177 16.19 -0.76 -2.91
N ASP A 178 16.74 -0.33 -1.78
CA ASP A 178 15.94 -0.04 -0.59
C ASP A 178 15.03 1.18 -0.84
N PRO A 179 13.69 1.02 -0.77
CA PRO A 179 12.76 2.12 -0.97
C PRO A 179 12.66 3.05 0.25
N VAL A 180 13.07 2.61 1.45
CA VAL A 180 12.89 3.35 2.71
C VAL A 180 13.48 4.76 2.65
N PRO A 181 14.73 5.00 2.17
CA PRO A 181 15.29 6.35 2.10
C PRO A 181 14.50 7.27 1.16
N LEU A 182 14.01 6.75 0.03
CA LEU A 182 13.20 7.53 -0.90
C LEU A 182 11.85 7.90 -0.29
N MET A 183 11.20 6.94 0.38
CA MET A 183 9.91 7.16 1.04
C MET A 183 10.03 8.17 2.18
N ALA A 184 11.08 8.10 2.99
CA ALA A 184 11.36 9.09 4.04
C ALA A 184 11.56 10.50 3.44
N ALA A 185 12.35 10.63 2.37
CA ALA A 185 12.54 11.90 1.67
C ALA A 185 11.23 12.43 1.07
N ALA A 186 10.35 11.55 0.56
CA ALA A 186 9.05 11.94 0.03
C ALA A 186 8.11 12.44 1.15
N VAL A 187 8.11 11.80 2.32
CA VAL A 187 7.36 12.28 3.50
C VAL A 187 7.80 13.70 3.88
N GLU A 188 9.12 13.94 4.00
CA GLU A 188 9.66 15.28 4.30
C GLU A 188 9.24 16.31 3.25
N LEU A 189 9.27 15.94 1.99
CA LEU A 189 8.90 16.80 0.87
C LEU A 189 7.42 17.22 0.91
N LEU A 190 6.55 16.36 1.43
CA LEU A 190 5.11 16.62 1.53
C LEU A 190 4.69 17.24 2.86
N ARG A 191 5.55 17.27 3.86
CA ARG A 191 5.23 17.83 5.20
C ARG A 191 4.60 19.23 5.17
N PRO A 192 5.02 20.19 4.31
CA PRO A 192 4.39 21.50 4.21
C PRO A 192 3.01 21.49 3.53
N HIS A 193 2.56 20.35 3.02
CA HIS A 193 1.37 20.22 2.18
C HIS A 193 0.34 19.24 2.79
N PRO A 194 -0.37 19.60 3.88
CA PRO A 194 -1.23 18.67 4.63
C PRO A 194 -2.43 18.13 3.85
N HIS A 195 -2.74 18.70 2.68
CA HIS A 195 -3.76 18.21 1.75
C HIS A 195 -3.26 17.14 0.78
N MET A 196 -1.97 16.79 0.85
CA MET A 196 -1.35 15.73 0.05
C MET A 196 -0.90 14.59 0.94
N GLU A 197 -1.34 13.39 0.68
CA GLU A 197 -0.93 12.20 1.43
C GLU A 197 -0.11 11.25 0.55
N LEU A 198 1.02 10.79 1.09
CA LEU A 198 1.88 9.81 0.43
C LEU A 198 1.31 8.41 0.63
N ILE A 199 1.22 7.64 -0.44
CA ILE A 199 0.90 6.21 -0.41
C ILE A 199 2.15 5.40 -0.70
N TRP A 200 2.49 4.49 0.22
CA TRP A 200 3.39 3.37 -0.05
C TRP A 200 2.60 2.33 -0.87
N ALA A 201 2.87 2.26 -2.16
CA ALA A 201 2.15 1.36 -3.06
C ALA A 201 2.99 0.14 -3.45
N SER A 202 2.29 -0.92 -3.85
CA SER A 202 2.90 -2.16 -4.35
C SER A 202 3.83 -2.87 -3.35
N PRO A 203 3.50 -2.97 -2.04
CA PRO A 203 4.33 -3.66 -1.06
C PRO A 203 4.50 -5.15 -1.44
N ARG A 204 5.59 -5.77 -0.97
CA ARG A 204 5.93 -7.16 -1.26
C ARG A 204 5.73 -8.09 -0.07
N GLU A 205 5.78 -7.52 1.14
CA GLU A 205 5.73 -8.30 2.38
C GLU A 205 5.12 -7.48 3.53
N LEU A 206 4.77 -8.17 4.60
CA LEU A 206 4.20 -7.54 5.80
C LEU A 206 5.14 -6.50 6.43
N LEU A 207 6.46 -6.72 6.38
CA LEU A 207 7.46 -5.78 6.92
C LEU A 207 7.31 -4.38 6.32
N ASN A 208 6.84 -4.25 5.07
CA ASN A 208 6.64 -2.95 4.43
C ASN A 208 5.60 -2.09 5.16
N VAL A 209 4.62 -2.68 5.87
CA VAL A 209 3.66 -1.94 6.70
C VAL A 209 4.38 -1.21 7.83
N PHE A 210 5.31 -1.89 8.49
CA PHE A 210 6.10 -1.32 9.59
C PHE A 210 7.15 -0.33 9.10
N GLN A 211 7.74 -0.58 7.92
CA GLN A 211 8.64 0.38 7.27
C GLN A 211 7.91 1.67 6.89
N ALA A 212 6.72 1.55 6.32
CA ALA A 212 5.87 2.70 5.99
C ALA A 212 5.50 3.50 7.24
N ASP A 213 5.12 2.82 8.33
CA ASP A 213 4.83 3.46 9.62
C ASP A 213 6.06 4.16 10.21
N ALA A 214 7.20 3.50 10.19
CA ALA A 214 8.45 4.02 10.77
C ALA A 214 8.94 5.29 10.08
N VAL A 215 8.79 5.40 8.74
CA VAL A 215 9.16 6.62 7.99
C VAL A 215 8.09 7.72 8.07
N GLY A 216 6.95 7.47 8.71
CA GLY A 216 5.84 8.43 8.79
C GLY A 216 5.05 8.55 7.50
N CYS A 217 5.03 7.52 6.65
CA CYS A 217 4.18 7.48 5.47
C CYS A 217 2.71 7.57 5.89
N HIS A 218 1.90 8.29 5.12
CA HIS A 218 0.51 8.54 5.49
C HIS A 218 -0.37 7.31 5.29
N ILE A 219 -0.16 6.59 4.19
CA ILE A 219 -1.00 5.47 3.75
C ILE A 219 -0.10 4.37 3.20
N ILE A 220 -0.46 3.11 3.46
CA ILE A 220 0.04 1.96 2.69
C ILE A 220 -1.16 1.23 2.07
N THR A 221 -1.10 0.95 0.76
CA THR A 221 -2.11 0.13 0.09
C THR A 221 -1.55 -1.24 -0.24
N THR A 222 -2.21 -2.29 0.22
CA THR A 222 -1.68 -3.64 0.21
C THR A 222 -2.74 -4.69 -0.16
N SER A 223 -2.28 -5.81 -0.70
CA SER A 223 -3.16 -6.93 -1.07
C SER A 223 -3.77 -7.60 0.16
N THR A 224 -4.90 -8.27 -0.05
CA THR A 224 -5.57 -9.09 0.97
C THR A 224 -4.63 -10.12 1.61
N ASP A 225 -3.71 -10.70 0.82
CA ASP A 225 -2.78 -11.73 1.32
C ASP A 225 -1.74 -11.16 2.30
N ILE A 226 -1.28 -9.93 2.09
CA ILE A 226 -0.41 -9.26 3.05
C ILE A 226 -1.21 -8.86 4.30
N LEU A 227 -2.45 -8.36 4.14
CA LEU A 227 -3.31 -8.00 5.28
C LEU A 227 -3.61 -9.20 6.18
N LYS A 228 -3.83 -10.38 5.62
CA LYS A 228 -4.00 -11.62 6.40
C LYS A 228 -2.80 -11.94 7.28
N LYS A 229 -1.59 -11.56 6.86
CA LYS A 229 -0.37 -11.80 7.64
C LYS A 229 -0.25 -10.89 8.87
N LEU A 230 -1.07 -9.85 9.03
CA LEU A 230 -1.09 -9.04 10.25
C LEU A 230 -1.34 -9.88 11.50
N GLN A 231 -2.08 -10.98 11.40
CA GLN A 231 -2.27 -11.94 12.49
C GLN A 231 -0.99 -12.64 12.97
N LEU A 232 0.08 -12.61 12.16
CA LEU A 232 1.38 -13.22 12.50
C LEU A 232 2.31 -12.25 13.25
N VAL A 233 1.91 -10.98 13.39
CA VAL A 233 2.74 -9.98 14.08
C VAL A 233 2.99 -10.40 15.52
N GLY A 234 4.27 -10.45 15.89
CA GLY A 234 4.68 -10.87 17.24
C GLY A 234 4.65 -12.39 17.48
N LYS A 235 4.39 -13.21 16.46
CA LYS A 235 4.46 -14.66 16.59
C LYS A 235 5.88 -15.08 16.98
N ASP A 236 5.98 -15.97 17.97
CA ASP A 236 7.25 -16.56 18.38
C ASP A 236 7.91 -17.31 17.22
N LEU A 237 9.20 -17.03 16.98
CA LEU A 237 9.90 -17.59 15.81
C LEU A 237 10.16 -19.09 15.96
N ALA A 238 10.37 -19.62 17.17
CA ALA A 238 10.55 -21.04 17.38
C ALA A 238 9.23 -21.81 17.15
N ALA A 239 8.12 -21.26 17.64
CA ALA A 239 6.80 -21.80 17.35
C ALA A 239 6.48 -21.75 15.85
N TYR A 240 6.83 -20.64 15.17
CA TYR A 240 6.61 -20.52 13.73
C TYR A 240 7.48 -21.46 12.92
N SER A 241 8.73 -21.70 13.35
CA SER A 241 9.59 -22.73 12.77
C SER A 241 8.97 -24.13 12.89
N LEU A 242 8.46 -24.49 14.08
CA LEU A 242 7.78 -25.78 14.30
C LEU A 242 6.54 -25.93 13.40
N ASP A 243 5.74 -24.88 13.25
CA ASP A 243 4.57 -24.90 12.35
C ASP A 243 4.99 -25.13 10.90
N THR A 244 6.12 -24.54 10.47
CA THR A 244 6.67 -24.74 9.13
C THR A 244 7.12 -26.19 8.92
N VAL A 245 7.78 -26.80 9.91
CA VAL A 245 8.19 -28.21 9.86
C VAL A 245 6.97 -29.13 9.75
N LYS A 246 5.93 -28.87 10.53
CA LYS A 246 4.68 -29.64 10.48
C LYS A 246 4.02 -29.54 9.11
N MET A 247 3.93 -28.33 8.56
CA MET A 247 3.38 -28.09 7.21
C MET A 247 4.14 -28.92 6.16
N PHE A 248 5.47 -28.86 6.14
CA PHE A 248 6.26 -29.64 5.18
C PHE A 248 6.07 -31.15 5.33
N PHE A 249 5.97 -31.65 6.58
CA PHE A 249 5.72 -33.07 6.83
C PHE A 249 4.35 -33.50 6.30
N GLU A 250 3.32 -32.70 6.53
CA GLU A 250 1.95 -32.98 6.06
C GLU A 250 1.88 -32.92 4.51
N ASP A 251 2.51 -31.92 3.89
CA ASP A 251 2.57 -31.78 2.43
C ASP A 251 3.31 -32.98 1.78
N ALA A 252 4.42 -33.41 2.35
CA ALA A 252 5.16 -34.58 1.86
C ALA A 252 4.31 -35.86 1.95
N ARG A 253 3.58 -36.04 3.05
CA ARG A 253 2.67 -37.17 3.20
C ARG A 253 1.52 -37.13 2.18
N ALA A 254 0.93 -35.94 1.98
CA ALA A 254 -0.16 -35.77 1.02
C ALA A 254 0.29 -35.99 -0.44
N SER A 255 1.56 -35.70 -0.74
CA SER A 255 2.16 -35.89 -2.08
C SER A 255 2.49 -37.36 -2.40
N GLY A 256 2.49 -38.27 -1.40
CA GLY A 256 2.82 -39.68 -1.58
C GLY A 256 4.26 -39.94 -2.04
N PHE A 257 5.20 -39.05 -1.70
CA PHE A 257 6.62 -39.22 -2.05
C PHE A 257 7.21 -40.44 -1.30
N GLU A 258 7.90 -41.30 -2.03
CA GLU A 258 8.68 -42.43 -1.53
C GLU A 258 10.16 -42.29 -1.97
N LEU A 259 11.10 -42.68 -1.07
CA LEU A 259 12.55 -42.70 -1.32
C LEU A 259 13.09 -44.11 -1.33
#